data_2c78928ce26725d3fa9f256574a9f4f6
#
_entry.id   2c78928ce26725d3fa9f256574a9f4f6
#
_cell.length_a   1.000
_cell.length_b   1.000
_cell.length_c   1.000
_cell.angle_alpha   90.00
_cell.angle_beta   90.00
_cell.angle_gamma   90.00
#
_symmetry.space_group_name_H-M   'P 1'
#
loop_
_entity.id
_entity.type
_entity.pdbx_description
1 polymer ?
#
loop_
_entity_poly.entity_id
_entity_poly.type
_entity_poly.pdbx_seq_one_letter_code
_entity_poly.pdbx_strand_id
1 'polypeptide(L)'
;MTILVTGATGNIGRMVVDHLLAREAGPVRALTVNPERAALPDEVEAVRGSIRRPETLDGVFDGIRAMYLAPDEKSAAEVVARAADAGVEHVVDLSGESESWWGSVCTAVEEGGTAWTHLWPADFVENGEMWLPQIRATGVVREPWPDLASTPTAVTDIAEVAAVALIEGARHAGKAYSLTGPEVVSRRRWVAAIADATGLSVRFEQVRPEEAVAALEPSLGAEHAGVVVHTILGFLRDAEPVPNGLVEDLTGRPGTTVEAWARANADRLRVALTSS
;
A
#
# COMPACT_ATOMS: atom_id res chain seq x y z
N MET A 1 -13.22 -2.46 21.87
CA MET A 1 -13.51 -2.92 20.47
C MET A 1 -12.23 -3.55 19.96
N THR A 2 -12.25 -4.83 19.55
CA THR A 2 -11.05 -5.47 18.98
C THR A 2 -11.02 -5.27 17.47
N ILE A 3 -9.87 -4.84 16.94
CA ILE A 3 -9.64 -4.61 15.51
C ILE A 3 -8.74 -5.72 14.98
N LEU A 4 -9.16 -6.38 13.89
CA LEU A 4 -8.34 -7.36 13.17
C LEU A 4 -7.57 -6.66 12.04
N VAL A 5 -6.28 -6.92 11.96
CA VAL A 5 -5.46 -6.50 10.81
C VAL A 5 -5.01 -7.74 10.05
N THR A 6 -5.50 -7.91 8.81
CA THR A 6 -4.99 -8.94 7.92
C THR A 6 -3.73 -8.43 7.19
N GLY A 7 -2.88 -9.35 6.74
CA GLY A 7 -1.60 -8.93 6.14
C GLY A 7 -0.68 -8.14 7.09
N ALA A 8 -0.81 -8.35 8.40
CA ALA A 8 -0.16 -7.58 9.46
C ALA A 8 1.39 -7.61 9.46
N THR A 9 2.00 -8.48 8.68
CA THR A 9 3.47 -8.53 8.47
C THR A 9 3.90 -7.99 7.10
N GLY A 10 2.95 -7.54 6.29
CA GLY A 10 3.21 -6.86 5.02
C GLY A 10 3.44 -5.35 5.21
N ASN A 11 3.83 -4.66 4.14
CA ASN A 11 4.21 -3.25 4.19
C ASN A 11 3.11 -2.34 4.78
N ILE A 12 1.87 -2.46 4.30
CA ILE A 12 0.77 -1.61 4.77
C ILE A 12 0.20 -2.14 6.09
N GLY A 13 -0.12 -3.43 6.17
CA GLY A 13 -0.75 -4.01 7.36
C GLY A 13 0.09 -3.81 8.64
N ARG A 14 1.43 -3.87 8.55
CA ARG A 14 2.30 -3.58 9.68
C ARG A 14 2.16 -2.12 10.13
N MET A 15 2.14 -1.18 9.20
CA MET A 15 1.96 0.24 9.53
C MET A 15 0.54 0.52 10.05
N VAL A 16 -0.49 -0.21 9.59
CA VAL A 16 -1.84 -0.11 10.19
C VAL A 16 -1.80 -0.51 11.66
N VAL A 17 -1.12 -1.63 12.01
CA VAL A 17 -0.92 -2.02 13.40
C VAL A 17 -0.23 -0.92 14.20
N ASP A 18 0.88 -0.37 13.69
CA ASP A 18 1.65 0.66 14.37
C ASP A 18 0.82 1.94 14.59
N HIS A 19 0.02 2.37 13.61
CA HIS A 19 -0.88 3.53 13.74
C HIS A 19 -2.05 3.28 14.71
N LEU A 20 -2.62 2.06 14.74
CA LEU A 20 -3.65 1.70 15.72
C LEU A 20 -3.12 1.75 17.15
N LEU A 21 -1.92 1.24 17.38
CA LEU A 21 -1.26 1.30 18.71
C LEU A 21 -0.95 2.74 19.11
N ALA A 22 -0.37 3.54 18.21
CA ALA A 22 -0.03 4.94 18.47
C ALA A 22 -1.27 5.81 18.80
N ARG A 23 -2.45 5.40 18.32
CA ARG A 23 -3.74 6.06 18.58
C ARG A 23 -4.52 5.44 19.75
N GLU A 24 -3.94 4.48 20.46
CA GLU A 24 -4.59 3.77 21.58
C GLU A 24 -5.98 3.22 21.21
N ALA A 25 -6.09 2.63 20.00
CA ALA A 25 -7.36 2.17 19.41
C ALA A 25 -8.03 1.02 20.17
N GLY A 26 -7.39 0.49 21.20
CA GLY A 26 -7.81 -0.69 21.96
C GLY A 26 -7.11 -1.97 21.46
N PRO A 27 -7.62 -3.15 21.80
CA PRO A 27 -6.99 -4.41 21.42
C PRO A 27 -6.87 -4.59 19.91
N VAL A 28 -5.68 -4.97 19.45
CA VAL A 28 -5.38 -5.27 18.05
C VAL A 28 -5.04 -6.74 17.91
N ARG A 29 -5.75 -7.43 17.02
CA ARG A 29 -5.43 -8.79 16.59
C ARG A 29 -4.78 -8.74 15.21
N ALA A 30 -3.64 -9.40 15.03
CA ALA A 30 -2.86 -9.43 13.80
C ALA A 30 -2.87 -10.83 13.19
N LEU A 31 -3.40 -10.96 11.97
CA LEU A 31 -3.39 -12.22 11.24
C LEU A 31 -2.05 -12.40 10.51
N THR A 32 -1.38 -13.51 10.78
CA THR A 32 -0.12 -13.86 10.13
C THR A 32 0.02 -15.38 9.96
N VAL A 33 0.76 -15.80 8.95
CA VAL A 33 1.06 -17.24 8.74
C VAL A 33 2.04 -17.79 9.76
N ASN A 34 2.85 -16.93 10.39
CA ASN A 34 3.85 -17.32 11.38
C ASN A 34 3.95 -16.31 12.52
N PRO A 35 3.11 -16.44 13.58
CA PRO A 35 3.12 -15.53 14.72
C PRO A 35 4.48 -15.38 15.40
N GLU A 36 5.24 -16.48 15.53
CA GLU A 36 6.54 -16.51 16.25
C GLU A 36 7.64 -15.70 15.52
N ARG A 37 7.48 -15.46 14.21
CA ARG A 37 8.42 -14.70 13.38
C ARG A 37 7.88 -13.34 12.94
N ALA A 38 6.69 -12.98 13.38
CA ALA A 38 6.01 -11.77 12.92
C ALA A 38 6.66 -10.49 13.43
N ALA A 39 7.49 -10.56 14.47
CA ALA A 39 8.14 -9.41 15.12
C ALA A 39 7.14 -8.26 15.40
N LEU A 40 5.93 -8.61 15.83
CA LEU A 40 4.89 -7.67 16.23
C LEU A 40 5.15 -7.18 17.67
N PRO A 41 4.65 -5.98 18.05
CA PRO A 41 4.67 -5.52 19.43
C PRO A 41 3.96 -6.48 20.38
N ASP A 42 4.41 -6.57 21.64
CA ASP A 42 3.87 -7.49 22.64
C ASP A 42 2.39 -7.24 22.99
N GLU A 43 1.90 -6.01 22.74
CA GLU A 43 0.51 -5.62 22.96
C GLU A 43 -0.45 -6.16 21.89
N VAL A 44 0.08 -6.73 20.80
CA VAL A 44 -0.70 -7.23 19.66
C VAL A 44 -0.94 -8.72 19.81
N GLU A 45 -2.19 -9.15 19.75
CA GLU A 45 -2.56 -10.55 19.69
C GLU A 45 -2.23 -11.13 18.30
N ALA A 46 -1.13 -11.86 18.18
CA ALA A 46 -0.76 -12.51 16.92
C ALA A 46 -1.49 -13.84 16.76
N VAL A 47 -2.32 -13.98 15.73
CA VAL A 47 -3.06 -15.22 15.42
C VAL A 47 -2.60 -15.85 14.12
N ARG A 48 -2.54 -17.18 14.08
CA ARG A 48 -2.13 -17.94 12.90
C ARG A 48 -3.28 -18.07 11.92
N GLY A 49 -3.02 -17.74 10.65
CA GLY A 49 -3.95 -17.93 9.55
C GLY A 49 -3.52 -17.16 8.31
N SER A 50 -4.30 -17.31 7.24
CA SER A 50 -4.04 -16.64 5.97
C SER A 50 -5.35 -16.36 5.24
N ILE A 51 -5.58 -15.12 4.81
CA ILE A 51 -6.72 -14.81 3.96
C ILE A 51 -6.70 -15.61 2.65
N ARG A 52 -5.51 -15.94 2.12
CA ARG A 52 -5.35 -16.79 0.92
C ARG A 52 -5.74 -18.24 1.13
N ARG A 53 -6.00 -18.64 2.36
CA ARG A 53 -6.47 -19.97 2.78
C ARG A 53 -7.57 -19.79 3.82
N PRO A 54 -8.80 -19.43 3.40
CA PRO A 54 -9.90 -19.12 4.31
C PRO A 54 -10.24 -20.23 5.29
N GLU A 55 -9.96 -21.48 4.95
CA GLU A 55 -10.10 -22.63 5.85
C GLU A 55 -9.23 -22.55 7.12
N THR A 56 -8.23 -21.66 7.15
CA THR A 56 -7.38 -21.42 8.32
C THR A 56 -7.88 -20.33 9.25
N LEU A 57 -9.06 -19.76 8.99
CA LEU A 57 -9.59 -18.59 9.69
C LEU A 57 -10.61 -18.93 10.80
N ASP A 58 -10.77 -20.20 11.15
CA ASP A 58 -11.68 -20.61 12.22
C ASP A 58 -11.28 -19.94 13.55
N GLY A 59 -12.26 -19.25 14.19
CA GLY A 59 -12.07 -18.49 15.41
C GLY A 59 -11.28 -17.18 15.28
N VAL A 60 -10.74 -16.85 14.11
CA VAL A 60 -9.96 -15.62 13.89
C VAL A 60 -10.82 -14.36 14.09
N PHE A 61 -12.10 -14.44 13.73
CA PHE A 61 -13.04 -13.31 13.80
C PHE A 61 -13.77 -13.19 15.14
N ASP A 62 -13.54 -14.11 16.09
CA ASP A 62 -14.25 -14.11 17.37
C ASP A 62 -13.98 -12.81 18.15
N GLY A 63 -15.05 -12.07 18.45
CA GLY A 63 -14.99 -10.80 19.16
C GLY A 63 -14.43 -9.60 18.36
N ILE A 64 -14.17 -9.78 17.06
CA ILE A 64 -13.75 -8.69 16.17
C ILE A 64 -14.95 -7.82 15.78
N ARG A 65 -14.78 -6.51 15.82
CA ARG A 65 -15.79 -5.52 15.44
C ARG A 65 -15.45 -4.81 14.12
N ALA A 66 -14.16 -4.58 13.88
CA ALA A 66 -13.69 -3.96 12.64
C ALA A 66 -12.46 -4.71 12.11
N MET A 67 -12.29 -4.72 10.79
CA MET A 67 -11.20 -5.43 10.13
C MET A 67 -10.56 -4.56 9.04
N TYR A 68 -9.21 -4.51 9.03
CA TYR A 68 -8.47 -4.11 7.84
C TYR A 68 -8.28 -5.34 6.95
N LEU A 69 -8.72 -5.25 5.71
CA LEU A 69 -8.59 -6.31 4.71
C LEU A 69 -7.49 -5.97 3.71
N ALA A 70 -6.37 -6.70 3.77
CA ALA A 70 -5.37 -6.67 2.72
C ALA A 70 -5.94 -7.28 1.42
N PRO A 71 -5.59 -6.77 0.23
CA PRO A 71 -6.19 -7.22 -1.01
C PRO A 71 -5.81 -8.65 -1.38
N ASP A 72 -6.80 -9.48 -1.70
CA ASP A 72 -6.62 -10.77 -2.35
C ASP A 72 -7.90 -11.12 -3.13
N GLU A 73 -7.85 -11.00 -4.45
CA GLU A 73 -8.99 -11.15 -5.34
C GLU A 73 -9.69 -12.51 -5.23
N LYS A 74 -8.91 -13.57 -4.95
CA LYS A 74 -9.42 -14.94 -4.96
C LYS A 74 -10.20 -15.32 -3.72
N SER A 75 -9.91 -14.65 -2.60
CA SER A 75 -10.45 -15.03 -1.29
C SER A 75 -11.28 -13.95 -0.63
N ALA A 76 -11.26 -12.71 -1.12
CA ALA A 76 -11.95 -11.59 -0.49
C ALA A 76 -13.42 -11.89 -0.17
N ALA A 77 -14.18 -12.42 -1.11
CA ALA A 77 -15.61 -12.74 -0.91
C ALA A 77 -15.83 -13.74 0.23
N GLU A 78 -15.05 -14.83 0.28
CA GLU A 78 -15.19 -15.82 1.35
C GLU A 78 -14.73 -15.25 2.71
N VAL A 79 -13.64 -14.49 2.74
CA VAL A 79 -13.12 -13.87 3.96
C VAL A 79 -14.14 -12.89 4.54
N VAL A 80 -14.74 -12.03 3.70
CA VAL A 80 -15.73 -11.04 4.16
C VAL A 80 -17.01 -11.71 4.62
N ALA A 81 -17.50 -12.75 3.91
CA ALA A 81 -18.66 -13.51 4.34
C ALA A 81 -18.46 -14.16 5.72
N ARG A 82 -17.31 -14.82 5.94
CA ARG A 82 -16.95 -15.40 7.26
C ARG A 82 -16.83 -14.33 8.36
N ALA A 83 -16.29 -13.16 8.04
CA ALA A 83 -16.19 -12.04 8.96
C ALA A 83 -17.60 -11.52 9.35
N ALA A 84 -18.50 -11.35 8.38
CA ALA A 84 -19.88 -10.94 8.61
C ALA A 84 -20.65 -11.94 9.47
N ASP A 85 -20.56 -13.25 9.16
CA ASP A 85 -21.17 -14.33 9.93
C ASP A 85 -20.69 -14.36 11.39
N ALA A 86 -19.44 -13.98 11.64
CA ALA A 86 -18.85 -13.89 12.98
C ALA A 86 -19.18 -12.55 13.70
N GLY A 87 -19.91 -11.63 13.05
CA GLY A 87 -20.34 -10.37 13.63
C GLY A 87 -19.37 -9.20 13.48
N VAL A 88 -18.43 -9.25 12.53
CA VAL A 88 -17.64 -8.07 12.14
C VAL A 88 -18.59 -7.03 11.53
N GLU A 89 -18.53 -5.81 12.03
CA GLU A 89 -19.45 -4.75 11.67
C GLU A 89 -18.94 -3.85 10.55
N HIS A 90 -17.59 -3.68 10.46
CA HIS A 90 -16.97 -2.76 9.52
C HIS A 90 -15.67 -3.35 8.92
N VAL A 91 -15.56 -3.28 7.60
CA VAL A 91 -14.37 -3.67 6.84
C VAL A 91 -13.77 -2.43 6.19
N VAL A 92 -12.50 -2.17 6.44
CA VAL A 92 -11.69 -1.19 5.71
C VAL A 92 -10.75 -1.95 4.81
N ASP A 93 -10.87 -1.80 3.52
CA ASP A 93 -10.05 -2.55 2.56
C ASP A 93 -9.14 -1.64 1.74
N LEU A 94 -8.07 -2.24 1.23
CA LEU A 94 -7.26 -1.69 0.18
C LEU A 94 -7.69 -2.34 -1.12
N SER A 95 -8.29 -1.56 -2.02
CA SER A 95 -8.81 -2.03 -3.30
C SER A 95 -8.62 -0.96 -4.38
N GLY A 96 -9.37 -1.04 -5.43
CA GLY A 96 -9.45 -0.04 -6.49
C GLY A 96 -10.91 0.12 -6.91
N GLU A 97 -11.17 1.11 -7.73
CA GLU A 97 -12.48 1.33 -8.35
C GLU A 97 -12.97 0.05 -9.04
N SER A 98 -14.29 -0.13 -9.17
CA SER A 98 -14.91 -1.35 -9.69
C SER A 98 -14.40 -1.78 -11.07
N GLU A 99 -14.04 -0.82 -11.91
CA GLU A 99 -13.48 -1.04 -13.25
C GLU A 99 -11.96 -1.25 -13.24
N SER A 100 -11.30 -1.11 -12.09
CA SER A 100 -9.86 -1.30 -11.95
C SER A 100 -9.49 -2.77 -11.78
N TRP A 101 -8.20 -3.05 -11.86
CA TRP A 101 -7.63 -4.37 -11.58
C TRP A 101 -8.09 -4.96 -10.22
N TRP A 102 -8.25 -4.10 -9.19
CA TRP A 102 -8.64 -4.49 -7.83
C TRP A 102 -10.15 -4.38 -7.57
N GLY A 103 -10.96 -4.14 -8.59
CA GLY A 103 -12.42 -3.96 -8.46
C GLY A 103 -13.16 -5.17 -7.91
N SER A 104 -12.64 -6.38 -8.13
CA SER A 104 -13.23 -7.60 -7.56
C SER A 104 -13.18 -7.64 -6.03
N VAL A 105 -12.17 -7.03 -5.40
CA VAL A 105 -12.08 -6.89 -3.93
C VAL A 105 -13.13 -5.90 -3.44
N CYS A 106 -13.25 -4.75 -4.11
CA CYS A 106 -14.28 -3.74 -3.82
C CYS A 106 -15.69 -4.37 -3.83
N THR A 107 -16.05 -5.01 -4.95
CA THR A 107 -17.35 -5.69 -5.10
C THR A 107 -17.58 -6.74 -4.01
N ALA A 108 -16.61 -7.57 -3.71
CA ALA A 108 -16.70 -8.60 -2.68
C ALA A 108 -16.96 -8.01 -1.28
N VAL A 109 -16.38 -6.86 -0.97
CA VAL A 109 -16.58 -6.17 0.30
C VAL A 109 -17.96 -5.51 0.36
N GLU A 110 -18.41 -4.86 -0.71
CA GLU A 110 -19.75 -4.25 -0.80
C GLU A 110 -20.87 -5.28 -0.65
N GLU A 111 -20.71 -6.45 -1.27
CA GLU A 111 -21.69 -7.54 -1.24
C GLU A 111 -21.63 -8.38 0.05
N GLY A 112 -20.58 -8.22 0.85
CA GLY A 112 -20.28 -9.06 2.00
C GLY A 112 -21.14 -8.84 3.26
N GLY A 113 -22.07 -7.85 3.25
CA GLY A 113 -23.04 -7.66 4.32
C GLY A 113 -22.54 -6.88 5.54
N THR A 114 -21.34 -6.31 5.50
CA THR A 114 -20.77 -5.42 6.53
C THR A 114 -20.83 -3.96 6.10
N ALA A 115 -20.69 -3.01 7.03
CA ALA A 115 -20.30 -1.66 6.64
C ALA A 115 -18.89 -1.69 6.05
N TRP A 116 -18.61 -0.82 5.10
CA TRP A 116 -17.33 -0.83 4.40
C TRP A 116 -16.73 0.56 4.21
N THR A 117 -15.42 0.61 4.04
CA THR A 117 -14.67 1.78 3.59
C THR A 117 -13.57 1.33 2.64
N HIS A 118 -13.57 1.85 1.43
CA HIS A 118 -12.55 1.54 0.43
C HIS A 118 -11.43 2.56 0.43
N LEU A 119 -10.19 2.10 0.34
CA LEU A 119 -9.01 2.93 0.11
C LEU A 119 -8.48 2.62 -1.29
N TRP A 120 -8.47 3.62 -2.16
CA TRP A 120 -8.08 3.53 -3.56
C TRP A 120 -6.85 4.41 -3.86
N PRO A 121 -5.65 4.02 -3.44
CA PRO A 121 -4.44 4.74 -3.82
C PRO A 121 -4.07 4.43 -5.29
N ALA A 122 -3.81 5.47 -6.08
CA ALA A 122 -3.49 5.31 -7.51
C ALA A 122 -2.03 4.93 -7.76
N ASP A 123 -1.10 5.47 -6.96
CA ASP A 123 0.35 5.22 -7.06
C ASP A 123 0.96 5.27 -5.65
N PHE A 124 2.07 4.57 -5.45
CA PHE A 124 2.72 4.49 -4.14
C PHE A 124 4.13 5.09 -4.19
N VAL A 125 4.49 5.90 -3.19
CA VAL A 125 5.86 6.43 -3.08
C VAL A 125 6.89 5.31 -3.04
N GLU A 126 6.56 4.18 -2.45
CA GLU A 126 7.40 2.97 -2.36
C GLU A 126 7.66 2.30 -3.73
N ASN A 127 6.87 2.63 -4.77
CA ASN A 127 7.14 2.14 -6.13
C ASN A 127 8.49 2.62 -6.67
N GLY A 128 9.06 3.70 -6.12
CA GLY A 128 10.43 4.12 -6.43
C GLY A 128 11.50 3.06 -6.11
N GLU A 129 11.18 2.08 -5.27
CA GLU A 129 12.10 0.98 -4.94
C GLU A 129 12.35 0.02 -6.10
N MET A 130 11.46 -0.02 -7.10
CA MET A 130 11.66 -0.83 -8.31
C MET A 130 12.93 -0.43 -9.09
N TRP A 131 13.44 0.78 -8.89
CA TRP A 131 14.67 1.27 -9.53
C TRP A 131 15.94 0.88 -8.79
N LEU A 132 15.87 0.41 -7.53
CA LEU A 132 17.06 0.13 -6.72
C LEU A 132 18.03 -0.87 -7.39
N PRO A 133 17.60 -1.97 -8.04
CA PRO A 133 18.50 -2.85 -8.75
C PRO A 133 19.26 -2.16 -9.91
N GLN A 134 18.58 -1.30 -10.67
CA GLN A 134 19.23 -0.53 -11.75
C GLN A 134 20.26 0.46 -11.19
N ILE A 135 19.88 1.21 -10.14
CA ILE A 135 20.76 2.19 -9.49
C ILE A 135 21.99 1.50 -8.93
N ARG A 136 21.81 0.37 -8.23
CA ARG A 136 22.92 -0.41 -7.67
C ARG A 136 23.88 -0.91 -8.75
N ALA A 137 23.35 -1.39 -9.87
CA ALA A 137 24.16 -1.97 -10.94
C ALA A 137 24.88 -0.93 -11.78
N THR A 138 24.29 0.22 -12.03
CA THR A 138 24.76 1.16 -13.05
C THR A 138 24.77 2.64 -12.65
N GLY A 139 24.17 3.01 -11.52
CA GLY A 139 23.91 4.42 -11.16
C GLY A 139 22.92 5.12 -12.08
N VAL A 140 22.13 4.37 -12.87
CA VAL A 140 21.22 4.93 -13.87
C VAL A 140 19.85 4.30 -13.76
N VAL A 141 18.80 5.14 -13.77
CA VAL A 141 17.41 4.73 -13.94
C VAL A 141 17.03 4.92 -15.41
N ARG A 142 16.52 3.86 -16.02
CA ARG A 142 16.08 3.83 -17.42
C ARG A 142 14.57 3.69 -17.48
N GLU A 143 13.88 4.75 -17.91
CA GLU A 143 12.44 4.76 -18.14
C GLU A 143 12.08 5.55 -19.39
N PRO A 144 10.87 5.29 -19.96
CA PRO A 144 10.51 5.91 -21.25
C PRO A 144 10.05 7.36 -21.12
N TRP A 145 9.50 7.76 -19.97
CA TRP A 145 8.85 9.06 -19.81
C TRP A 145 9.33 9.78 -18.55
N PRO A 146 10.45 10.52 -18.62
CA PRO A 146 11.03 11.22 -17.47
C PRO A 146 10.12 12.28 -16.83
N ASP A 147 9.28 12.91 -17.62
CA ASP A 147 8.37 13.98 -17.21
C ASP A 147 6.94 13.47 -16.93
N LEU A 148 6.70 12.16 -17.08
CA LEU A 148 5.46 11.54 -16.60
C LEU A 148 5.32 11.81 -15.12
N ALA A 149 4.17 12.37 -14.73
CA ALA A 149 3.89 12.80 -13.38
C ALA A 149 2.71 12.01 -12.78
N SER A 150 2.75 11.81 -11.48
CA SER A 150 1.67 11.25 -10.69
C SER A 150 1.57 11.95 -9.33
N THR A 151 0.61 11.55 -8.51
CA THR A 151 0.43 12.01 -7.13
C THR A 151 0.63 10.84 -6.16
N PRO A 152 1.87 10.30 -6.03
CA PRO A 152 2.10 9.07 -5.29
C PRO A 152 1.83 9.26 -3.79
N THR A 153 1.09 8.32 -3.20
CA THR A 153 0.74 8.30 -1.77
C THR A 153 1.72 7.41 -1.03
N ALA A 154 2.25 7.86 0.09
CA ALA A 154 3.11 7.03 0.92
C ALA A 154 2.32 5.92 1.62
N VAL A 155 2.89 4.73 1.72
CA VAL A 155 2.26 3.58 2.40
C VAL A 155 1.89 3.91 3.85
N THR A 156 2.70 4.72 4.54
CA THR A 156 2.37 5.17 5.91
C THR A 156 1.12 6.04 5.95
N ASP A 157 0.87 6.87 4.93
CA ASP A 157 -0.33 7.72 4.86
C ASP A 157 -1.59 6.88 4.61
N ILE A 158 -1.49 5.89 3.73
CA ILE A 158 -2.58 4.92 3.47
C ILE A 158 -2.91 4.15 4.76
N ALA A 159 -1.90 3.68 5.46
CA ALA A 159 -2.06 2.95 6.71
C ALA A 159 -2.67 3.81 7.83
N GLU A 160 -2.31 5.09 7.89
CA GLU A 160 -2.89 6.02 8.86
C GLU A 160 -4.36 6.30 8.56
N VAL A 161 -4.72 6.53 7.28
CA VAL A 161 -6.13 6.67 6.87
C VAL A 161 -6.92 5.41 7.20
N ALA A 162 -6.35 4.21 6.96
CA ALA A 162 -6.97 2.95 7.35
C ALA A 162 -7.23 2.89 8.86
N ALA A 163 -6.25 3.27 9.69
CA ALA A 163 -6.39 3.29 11.15
C ALA A 163 -7.47 4.27 11.60
N VAL A 164 -7.53 5.48 11.02
CA VAL A 164 -8.60 6.46 11.30
C VAL A 164 -9.98 5.88 10.94
N ALA A 165 -10.12 5.29 9.76
CA ALA A 165 -11.39 4.72 9.31
C ALA A 165 -11.85 3.55 10.21
N LEU A 166 -10.91 2.70 10.67
CA LEU A 166 -11.21 1.60 11.60
C LEU A 166 -11.66 2.11 12.97
N ILE A 167 -11.03 3.16 13.49
CA ILE A 167 -11.35 3.75 14.80
C ILE A 167 -12.67 4.50 14.77
N GLU A 168 -12.88 5.34 13.76
CA GLU A 168 -14.05 6.21 13.64
C GLU A 168 -15.28 5.50 13.05
N GLY A 169 -15.10 4.32 12.45
CA GLY A 169 -16.15 3.38 12.04
C GLY A 169 -17.28 4.03 11.23
N ALA A 170 -18.42 4.26 11.89
CA ALA A 170 -19.64 4.77 11.25
C ALA A 170 -19.46 6.09 10.45
N ARG A 171 -18.47 6.91 10.78
CA ARG A 171 -18.19 8.16 10.04
C ARG A 171 -17.68 7.90 8.62
N HIS A 172 -17.08 6.74 8.41
CA HIS A 172 -16.46 6.32 7.15
C HIS A 172 -17.24 5.23 6.42
N ALA A 173 -18.31 4.71 7.03
CA ALA A 173 -19.13 3.67 6.44
C ALA A 173 -19.75 4.11 5.10
N GLY A 174 -19.64 3.26 4.07
CA GLY A 174 -20.12 3.50 2.71
C GLY A 174 -19.31 4.56 1.95
N LYS A 175 -18.06 4.79 2.33
CA LYS A 175 -17.18 5.76 1.65
C LYS A 175 -16.02 5.09 0.95
N ALA A 176 -15.71 5.60 -0.23
CA ALA A 176 -14.50 5.29 -0.98
C ALA A 176 -13.58 6.52 -1.04
N TYR A 177 -12.32 6.32 -0.77
CA TYR A 177 -11.31 7.38 -0.74
C TYR A 177 -10.23 7.14 -1.79
N SER A 178 -10.29 7.89 -2.89
CA SER A 178 -9.21 7.93 -3.89
C SER A 178 -8.05 8.72 -3.30
N LEU A 179 -7.08 8.03 -2.69
CA LEU A 179 -5.98 8.66 -1.98
C LEU A 179 -4.90 9.12 -2.93
N THR A 180 -4.51 10.40 -2.80
CA THR A 180 -3.37 10.98 -3.51
C THR A 180 -2.32 11.48 -2.53
N GLY A 181 -1.07 11.53 -2.98
CA GLY A 181 -0.03 12.27 -2.28
C GLY A 181 -0.29 13.78 -2.32
N PRO A 182 0.50 14.57 -1.57
CA PRO A 182 0.27 16.00 -1.38
C PRO A 182 0.67 16.85 -2.60
N GLU A 183 1.35 16.28 -3.59
CA GLU A 183 1.93 17.01 -4.71
C GLU A 183 2.03 16.18 -5.98
N VAL A 184 2.13 16.86 -7.11
CA VAL A 184 2.45 16.26 -8.41
C VAL A 184 3.96 16.06 -8.53
N VAL A 185 4.39 14.83 -8.80
CA VAL A 185 5.80 14.46 -8.87
C VAL A 185 6.12 13.77 -10.19
N SER A 186 7.10 14.30 -10.95
CA SER A 186 7.59 13.62 -12.15
C SER A 186 8.55 12.47 -11.78
N ARG A 187 8.67 11.49 -12.67
CA ARG A 187 9.60 10.35 -12.49
C ARG A 187 11.03 10.85 -12.29
N ARG A 188 11.46 11.85 -13.05
CA ARG A 188 12.77 12.49 -12.90
C ARG A 188 12.98 13.09 -11.50
N ARG A 189 11.98 13.83 -10.98
CA ARG A 189 12.05 14.43 -9.64
C ARG A 189 12.10 13.36 -8.55
N TRP A 190 11.36 12.27 -8.73
CA TRP A 190 11.35 11.16 -7.79
C TRP A 190 12.72 10.47 -7.69
N VAL A 191 13.35 10.18 -8.85
CA VAL A 191 14.72 9.64 -8.89
C VAL A 191 15.72 10.62 -8.25
N ALA A 192 15.58 11.92 -8.48
CA ALA A 192 16.42 12.94 -7.84
C ALA A 192 16.26 12.95 -6.32
N ALA A 193 15.06 12.79 -5.79
CA ALA A 193 14.81 12.70 -4.35
C ALA A 193 15.54 11.50 -3.71
N ILE A 194 15.55 10.33 -4.37
CA ILE A 194 16.32 9.16 -3.92
C ILE A 194 17.82 9.45 -3.95
N ALA A 195 18.33 10.06 -5.02
CA ALA A 195 19.73 10.43 -5.16
C ALA A 195 20.19 11.39 -4.05
N ASP A 196 19.43 12.45 -3.82
CA ASP A 196 19.71 13.47 -2.80
C ASP A 196 19.70 12.88 -1.39
N ALA A 197 18.71 12.04 -1.07
CA ALA A 197 18.59 11.41 0.24
C ALA A 197 19.72 10.42 0.53
N THR A 198 20.18 9.69 -0.49
CA THR A 198 21.25 8.68 -0.34
C THR A 198 22.64 9.26 -0.48
N GLY A 199 22.78 10.46 -1.07
CA GLY A 199 24.08 11.06 -1.43
C GLY A 199 24.77 10.36 -2.59
N LEU A 200 24.06 9.51 -3.34
CA LEU A 200 24.61 8.78 -4.48
C LEU A 200 24.36 9.55 -5.79
N SER A 201 25.31 9.44 -6.72
CA SER A 201 25.13 10.01 -8.06
C SER A 201 24.22 9.08 -8.88
N VAL A 202 22.95 9.45 -9.02
CA VAL A 202 21.98 8.72 -9.83
C VAL A 202 21.56 9.58 -11.01
N ARG A 203 21.60 8.99 -12.22
CA ARG A 203 21.16 9.65 -13.44
C ARG A 203 19.88 9.04 -13.96
N PHE A 204 19.04 9.86 -14.60
CA PHE A 204 17.89 9.40 -15.36
C PHE A 204 18.22 9.36 -16.84
N GLU A 205 17.99 8.24 -17.51
CA GLU A 205 18.17 8.03 -18.93
C GLU A 205 16.82 7.69 -19.57
N GLN A 206 16.38 8.51 -20.51
CA GLN A 206 15.19 8.21 -21.28
C GLN A 206 15.51 7.14 -22.31
N VAL A 207 14.72 6.06 -22.31
CA VAL A 207 14.87 4.91 -23.20
C VAL A 207 13.54 4.57 -23.84
N ARG A 208 13.55 3.65 -24.82
CA ARG A 208 12.29 3.13 -25.39
C ARG A 208 11.60 2.21 -24.38
N PRO A 209 10.25 2.04 -24.49
CA PRO A 209 9.50 1.18 -23.57
C PRO A 209 10.07 -0.24 -23.41
N GLU A 210 10.51 -0.87 -24.51
CA GLU A 210 11.08 -2.22 -24.48
C GLU A 210 12.39 -2.30 -23.70
N GLU A 211 13.20 -1.24 -23.77
CA GLU A 211 14.45 -1.14 -23.02
C GLU A 211 14.17 -0.89 -21.52
N ALA A 212 13.10 -0.15 -21.20
CA ALA A 212 12.65 0.06 -19.83
C ALA A 212 12.14 -1.25 -19.21
N VAL A 213 11.39 -2.07 -19.94
CA VAL A 213 10.96 -3.40 -19.49
C VAL A 213 12.18 -4.25 -19.12
N ALA A 214 13.18 -4.34 -20.01
CA ALA A 214 14.40 -5.09 -19.74
C ALA A 214 15.18 -4.56 -18.52
N ALA A 215 15.15 -3.24 -18.29
CA ALA A 215 15.79 -2.62 -17.14
C ALA A 215 15.06 -2.89 -15.81
N LEU A 216 13.75 -3.09 -15.82
CA LEU A 216 12.92 -3.40 -14.65
C LEU A 216 12.82 -4.91 -14.36
N GLU A 217 13.15 -5.76 -15.33
CA GLU A 217 13.06 -7.22 -15.17
C GLU A 217 13.80 -7.78 -13.94
N PRO A 218 15.01 -7.32 -13.57
CA PRO A 218 15.69 -7.80 -12.36
C PRO A 218 14.93 -7.49 -11.05
N SER A 219 14.07 -6.49 -11.05
CA SER A 219 13.28 -6.06 -9.88
C SER A 219 11.92 -6.75 -9.83
N LEU A 220 11.25 -6.89 -10.98
CA LEU A 220 9.83 -7.24 -11.05
C LEU A 220 9.57 -8.59 -11.75
N GLY A 221 10.54 -9.13 -12.47
CA GLY A 221 10.33 -10.18 -13.45
C GLY A 221 9.75 -9.66 -14.76
N ALA A 222 9.97 -10.38 -15.86
CA ALA A 222 9.65 -9.90 -17.22
C ALA A 222 8.16 -9.56 -17.44
N GLU A 223 7.26 -10.42 -16.97
CA GLU A 223 5.81 -10.22 -17.10
C GLU A 223 5.35 -8.95 -16.36
N HIS A 224 5.73 -8.80 -15.11
CA HIS A 224 5.34 -7.65 -14.29
C HIS A 224 5.97 -6.34 -14.79
N ALA A 225 7.23 -6.37 -15.23
CA ALA A 225 7.88 -5.23 -15.86
C ALA A 225 7.14 -4.76 -17.12
N GLY A 226 6.66 -5.71 -17.94
CA GLY A 226 5.81 -5.41 -19.08
C GLY A 226 4.49 -4.75 -18.69
N VAL A 227 3.80 -5.25 -17.68
CA VAL A 227 2.55 -4.64 -17.15
C VAL A 227 2.82 -3.23 -16.64
N VAL A 228 3.88 -3.03 -15.85
CA VAL A 228 4.24 -1.70 -15.33
C VAL A 228 4.44 -0.72 -16.47
N VAL A 229 5.29 -1.04 -17.45
CA VAL A 229 5.65 -0.08 -18.51
C VAL A 229 4.50 0.16 -19.48
N HIS A 230 3.85 -0.89 -19.98
CA HIS A 230 2.86 -0.74 -21.06
C HIS A 230 1.45 -0.41 -20.55
N THR A 231 1.07 -0.87 -19.37
CA THR A 231 -0.27 -0.67 -18.83
C THR A 231 -0.30 0.45 -17.80
N ILE A 232 0.44 0.32 -16.69
CA ILE A 232 0.35 1.25 -15.56
C ILE A 232 0.91 2.63 -15.94
N LEU A 233 2.14 2.69 -16.44
CA LEU A 233 2.73 3.97 -16.87
C LEU A 233 2.00 4.56 -18.10
N GLY A 234 1.44 3.71 -18.97
CA GLY A 234 0.58 4.14 -20.07
C GLY A 234 -0.68 4.85 -19.59
N PHE A 235 -1.36 4.26 -18.61
CA PHE A 235 -2.52 4.86 -17.96
C PHE A 235 -2.18 6.20 -17.27
N LEU A 236 -1.10 6.21 -16.47
CA LEU A 236 -0.65 7.42 -15.78
C LEU A 236 -0.25 8.55 -16.75
N ARG A 237 0.28 8.23 -17.93
CA ARG A 237 0.64 9.22 -18.95
C ARG A 237 -0.56 9.97 -19.48
N ASP A 238 -1.69 9.28 -19.61
CA ASP A 238 -2.91 9.85 -20.18
C ASP A 238 -3.82 10.48 -19.09
N ALA A 239 -3.46 10.36 -17.81
CA ALA A 239 -4.15 10.95 -16.68
C ALA A 239 -3.63 12.37 -16.38
N GLU A 240 -4.50 13.23 -15.84
CA GLU A 240 -4.12 14.52 -15.27
C GLU A 240 -4.02 14.38 -13.74
N PRO A 241 -2.81 14.34 -13.18
CA PRO A 241 -2.65 14.11 -11.74
C PRO A 241 -3.02 15.38 -10.95
N VAL A 242 -3.99 15.26 -10.03
CA VAL A 242 -4.42 16.36 -9.16
C VAL A 242 -4.41 15.90 -7.71
N PRO A 243 -3.62 16.52 -6.83
CA PRO A 243 -3.68 16.25 -5.40
C PRO A 243 -5.04 16.65 -4.83
N ASN A 244 -5.64 15.81 -3.98
CA ASN A 244 -6.98 16.06 -3.46
C ASN A 244 -7.05 16.40 -1.96
N GLY A 245 -5.93 16.33 -1.24
CA GLY A 245 -5.84 16.70 0.17
C GLY A 245 -6.50 15.72 1.15
N LEU A 246 -7.08 14.62 0.69
CA LEU A 246 -7.82 13.67 1.54
C LEU A 246 -6.99 13.09 2.69
N VAL A 247 -5.69 12.87 2.50
CA VAL A 247 -4.82 12.39 3.58
C VAL A 247 -4.82 13.40 4.74
N GLU A 248 -4.63 14.69 4.45
CA GLU A 248 -4.63 15.74 5.48
C GLU A 248 -6.01 15.91 6.10
N ASP A 249 -7.07 15.90 5.32
CA ASP A 249 -8.45 16.04 5.81
C ASP A 249 -8.84 14.90 6.78
N LEU A 250 -8.37 13.69 6.52
CA LEU A 250 -8.70 12.51 7.31
C LEU A 250 -7.78 12.31 8.52
N THR A 251 -6.50 12.63 8.38
CA THR A 251 -5.49 12.35 9.43
C THR A 251 -5.15 13.56 10.28
N GLY A 252 -5.45 14.77 9.81
CA GLY A 252 -5.07 16.04 10.46
C GLY A 252 -3.61 16.43 10.24
N ARG A 253 -2.86 15.74 9.38
CA ARG A 253 -1.48 16.10 9.02
C ARG A 253 -1.29 16.06 7.50
N PRO A 254 -0.38 16.89 6.95
CA PRO A 254 -0.05 16.85 5.53
C PRO A 254 0.44 15.46 5.10
N GLY A 255 0.07 15.05 3.89
CA GLY A 255 0.60 13.84 3.28
C GLY A 255 2.12 13.86 3.13
N THR A 256 2.73 12.70 3.07
CA THR A 256 4.17 12.52 2.97
C THR A 256 4.64 12.78 1.54
N THR A 257 5.55 13.75 1.34
CA THR A 257 6.18 14.00 0.04
C THR A 257 7.20 12.92 -0.31
N VAL A 258 7.51 12.78 -1.60
CA VAL A 258 8.56 11.84 -2.06
C VAL A 258 9.91 12.16 -1.42
N GLU A 259 10.26 13.44 -1.27
CA GLU A 259 11.50 13.86 -0.62
C GLU A 259 11.50 13.57 0.88
N ALA A 260 10.36 13.73 1.56
CA ALA A 260 10.23 13.39 2.98
C ALA A 260 10.39 11.88 3.20
N TRP A 261 9.73 11.08 2.37
CA TRP A 261 9.86 9.62 2.37
C TRP A 261 11.30 9.19 2.09
N ALA A 262 11.94 9.72 1.05
CA ALA A 262 13.31 9.38 0.70
C ALA A 262 14.29 9.70 1.84
N ARG A 263 14.15 10.87 2.48
CA ARG A 263 14.96 11.24 3.66
C ARG A 263 14.71 10.32 4.86
N ALA A 264 13.47 10.00 5.16
CA ALA A 264 13.11 9.09 6.27
C ALA A 264 13.68 7.67 6.06
N ASN A 265 13.84 7.25 4.79
CA ASN A 265 14.35 5.93 4.41
C ASN A 265 15.81 5.95 3.92
N ALA A 266 16.54 7.06 4.08
CA ALA A 266 17.86 7.26 3.48
C ALA A 266 18.86 6.15 3.81
N ASP A 267 18.94 5.72 5.06
CA ASP A 267 19.89 4.67 5.49
C ASP A 267 19.50 3.31 4.91
N ARG A 268 18.21 2.96 4.91
CA ARG A 268 17.71 1.72 4.30
C ARG A 268 17.95 1.69 2.80
N LEU A 269 17.67 2.80 2.10
CA LEU A 269 17.92 2.95 0.67
C LEU A 269 19.41 2.86 0.37
N ARG A 270 20.29 3.51 1.17
CA ARG A 270 21.74 3.46 1.00
C ARG A 270 22.26 2.03 1.18
N VAL A 271 21.81 1.31 2.20
CA VAL A 271 22.16 -0.10 2.40
C VAL A 271 21.76 -0.94 1.19
N ALA A 272 20.50 -0.81 0.71
CA ALA A 272 20.03 -1.55 -0.46
C ALA A 272 20.82 -1.26 -1.74
N LEU A 273 21.36 -0.05 -1.87
CA LEU A 273 22.13 0.39 -3.04
C LEU A 273 23.63 0.05 -2.98
N THR A 274 24.18 -0.16 -1.79
CA THR A 274 25.63 -0.37 -1.60
C THR A 274 26.00 -1.78 -1.15
N SER A 275 25.05 -2.57 -0.68
CA SER A 275 25.31 -3.97 -0.29
C SER A 275 25.55 -4.85 -1.52
N SER A 276 26.68 -5.59 -1.50
CA SER A 276 27.13 -6.51 -2.57
C SER A 276 26.25 -7.74 -2.65
#